data_8bb65dbdf7789d62ab44e728b485fac7
#
_entry.id   8bb65dbdf7789d62ab44e728b485fac7
#
_cell.length_a   1.000
_cell.length_b   1.000
_cell.length_c   1.000
_cell.angle_alpha   90.00
_cell.angle_beta   90.00
_cell.angle_gamma   90.00
#
_symmetry.space_group_name_H-M   'P 1'
#
loop_
_entity.id
_entity.type
_entity.pdbx_description
1 polymer ?
#
loop_
_entity_poly.entity_id
_entity_poly.type
_entity_poly.pdbx_seq_one_letter_code
_entity_poly.pdbx_strand_id
1 'polypeptide(L)'
;MFYLRKDSIINNFKKYQPNIYRNCSKAVTKAKYKNNVYYLNKQAFTKATAKSFDYAILEKTKDINAIKLDIPWSDLGSWKEICKMYGRNKQKY
;
A
#
# COMPACT_ATOMS: atom_id res chain seq x y z
N MET A 1 7.30 6.28 3.57
CA MET A 1 7.84 5.50 2.42
C MET A 1 8.27 4.13 2.93
N PHE A 2 7.95 3.08 2.19
CA PHE A 2 8.26 1.70 2.59
C PHE A 2 9.14 1.03 1.56
N TYR A 3 10.14 0.30 2.02
CA TYR A 3 10.95 -0.58 1.21
C TYR A 3 10.81 -2.00 1.74
N LEU A 4 10.26 -2.90 0.93
CA LEU A 4 9.83 -4.21 1.39
C LEU A 4 10.32 -5.32 0.44
N ARG A 5 10.66 -6.47 1.03
CA ARG A 5 10.87 -7.69 0.25
C ARG A 5 9.51 -8.37 0.05
N LYS A 6 9.25 -8.83 -1.17
CA LYS A 6 8.02 -9.50 -1.53
C LYS A 6 7.68 -10.67 -0.60
N ASP A 7 8.66 -11.53 -0.34
CA ASP A 7 8.43 -12.71 0.49
C ASP A 7 8.10 -12.34 1.93
N SER A 8 8.77 -11.34 2.47
CA SER A 8 8.52 -10.87 3.84
C SER A 8 7.13 -10.30 3.99
N ILE A 9 6.68 -9.47 3.03
CA ILE A 9 5.34 -8.87 3.10
C ILE A 9 4.24 -9.93 2.99
N ILE A 10 4.40 -10.88 2.10
CA ILE A 10 3.43 -11.98 1.95
C ILE A 10 3.35 -12.80 3.24
N ASN A 11 4.49 -13.16 3.83
CA ASN A 11 4.52 -13.93 5.06
C ASN A 11 3.89 -13.16 6.23
N ASN A 12 4.11 -11.86 6.31
CA ASN A 12 3.50 -11.02 7.33
C ASN A 12 1.98 -10.97 7.19
N PHE A 13 1.46 -10.86 5.97
CA PHE A 13 0.02 -10.89 5.74
C PHE A 13 -0.59 -12.24 6.10
N LYS A 14 0.09 -13.33 5.76
CA LYS A 14 -0.37 -14.69 6.15
C LYS A 14 -0.43 -14.85 7.66
N LYS A 15 0.54 -14.31 8.37
CA LYS A 15 0.67 -14.44 9.82
C LYS A 15 -0.30 -13.54 10.58
N TYR A 16 -0.38 -12.28 10.20
CA TYR A 16 -1.09 -11.27 10.98
C TYR A 16 -2.47 -10.93 10.42
N GLN A 17 -2.69 -11.10 9.13
CA GLN A 17 -3.96 -10.78 8.47
C GLN A 17 -4.36 -11.87 7.48
N PRO A 18 -4.64 -13.09 7.97
CA PRO A 18 -4.99 -14.21 7.08
C PRO A 18 -6.26 -13.96 6.27
N ASN A 19 -7.23 -13.22 6.82
CA ASN A 19 -8.44 -12.86 6.08
C ASN A 19 -8.13 -12.01 4.85
N ILE A 20 -7.32 -10.95 5.04
CA ILE A 20 -6.92 -10.06 3.93
C ILE A 20 -6.15 -10.85 2.88
N TYR A 21 -5.15 -11.63 3.30
CA TYR A 21 -4.35 -12.44 2.40
C TYR A 21 -5.20 -13.39 1.57
N ARG A 22 -6.07 -14.15 2.23
CA ARG A 22 -6.90 -15.15 1.57
C ARG A 22 -7.86 -14.54 0.56
N ASN A 23 -8.56 -13.46 0.93
CA ASN A 23 -9.54 -12.84 0.07
C ASN A 23 -8.89 -12.07 -1.10
N CYS A 24 -7.77 -11.41 -0.86
CA CYS A 24 -7.01 -10.76 -1.93
C CYS A 24 -6.43 -11.79 -2.91
N SER A 25 -5.92 -12.93 -2.40
CA SER A 25 -5.44 -14.01 -3.26
C SER A 25 -6.55 -14.58 -4.14
N LYS A 26 -7.74 -14.78 -3.59
CA LYS A 26 -8.89 -15.23 -4.36
C LYS A 26 -9.30 -14.19 -5.40
N ALA A 27 -9.27 -12.91 -5.05
CA ALA A 27 -9.61 -11.84 -5.99
C ALA A 27 -8.68 -11.82 -7.19
N VAL A 28 -7.39 -12.04 -6.98
CA VAL A 28 -6.38 -12.09 -8.04
C VAL A 28 -6.49 -13.39 -8.84
N THR A 29 -6.66 -14.54 -8.18
CA THR A 29 -6.78 -15.84 -8.85
C THR A 29 -7.99 -15.90 -9.77
N LYS A 30 -9.10 -15.28 -9.37
CA LYS A 30 -10.33 -15.22 -10.16
C LYS A 30 -10.42 -13.96 -11.02
N ALA A 31 -9.36 -13.17 -11.10
CA ALA A 31 -9.34 -11.95 -11.89
C ALA A 31 -9.43 -12.27 -13.38
N LYS A 32 -10.05 -11.36 -14.12
CA LYS A 32 -10.10 -11.39 -15.57
C LYS A 32 -9.07 -10.42 -16.14
N TYR A 33 -8.26 -10.90 -17.07
CA TYR A 33 -7.26 -10.07 -17.75
C TYR A 33 -7.77 -9.69 -19.12
N LYS A 34 -7.93 -8.39 -19.37
CA LYS A 34 -8.42 -7.89 -20.65
C LYS A 34 -7.82 -6.51 -20.94
N ASN A 35 -7.32 -6.32 -22.16
CA ASN A 35 -6.75 -5.03 -22.59
C ASN A 35 -5.65 -4.50 -21.65
N ASN A 36 -4.75 -5.40 -21.22
CA ASN A 36 -3.67 -5.10 -20.27
C ASN A 36 -4.14 -4.63 -18.90
N VAL A 37 -5.38 -4.95 -18.53
CA VAL A 37 -5.95 -4.61 -17.22
C VAL A 37 -6.42 -5.88 -16.51
N TYR A 38 -6.07 -6.02 -15.23
CA TYR A 38 -6.61 -7.07 -14.38
C TYR A 38 -7.87 -6.56 -13.67
N TYR A 39 -8.97 -7.24 -13.91
CA TYR A 39 -10.24 -6.96 -13.21
C TYR A 39 -10.39 -7.96 -12.08
N LEU A 40 -10.17 -7.50 -10.84
CA LEU A 40 -10.23 -8.36 -9.66
C LEU A 40 -11.65 -8.89 -9.45
N ASN A 41 -11.75 -10.09 -8.85
CA ASN A 41 -13.05 -10.63 -8.47
C ASN A 41 -13.64 -9.78 -7.35
N LYS A 42 -14.75 -9.10 -7.65
CA LYS A 42 -15.39 -8.15 -6.74
C LYS A 42 -15.87 -8.81 -5.44
N GLN A 43 -16.47 -10.00 -5.55
CA GLN A 43 -17.01 -10.70 -4.38
C GLN A 43 -15.90 -11.06 -3.39
N ALA A 44 -14.80 -11.60 -3.88
CA ALA A 44 -13.66 -11.96 -3.04
C ALA A 44 -13.00 -10.72 -2.44
N PHE A 45 -12.78 -9.69 -3.25
CA PHE A 45 -12.13 -8.45 -2.78
C PHE A 45 -12.95 -7.74 -1.72
N THR A 46 -14.28 -7.72 -1.87
CA THR A 46 -15.19 -7.09 -0.91
C THR A 46 -15.15 -7.77 0.47
N LYS A 47 -14.83 -9.06 0.51
CA LYS A 47 -14.72 -9.81 1.77
C LYS A 47 -13.41 -9.53 2.53
N ALA A 48 -12.41 -8.92 1.89
CA ALA A 48 -11.18 -8.55 2.56
C ALA A 48 -11.44 -7.41 3.54
N THR A 49 -10.89 -7.52 4.75
CA THR A 49 -11.01 -6.49 5.77
C THR A 49 -10.30 -5.22 5.32
N ALA A 50 -10.99 -4.08 5.39
CA ALA A 50 -10.40 -2.79 5.04
C ALA A 50 -9.54 -2.29 6.19
N LYS A 51 -8.22 -2.37 6.04
CA LYS A 51 -7.23 -1.87 6.99
C LYS A 51 -6.05 -1.27 6.25
N SER A 52 -5.53 -0.15 6.76
CA SER A 52 -4.28 0.40 6.24
C SER A 52 -3.11 -0.54 6.57
N PHE A 53 -2.07 -0.49 5.76
CA PHE A 53 -0.87 -1.29 5.97
C PHE A 53 -0.23 -1.02 7.35
N ASP A 54 -0.28 0.23 7.81
CA ASP A 54 0.23 0.61 9.12
C ASP A 54 -0.42 -0.19 10.25
N TYR A 55 -1.75 -0.26 10.27
CA TYR A 55 -2.49 -0.99 11.29
C TYR A 55 -2.49 -2.50 11.06
N ALA A 56 -2.49 -2.93 9.82
CA ALA A 56 -2.57 -4.35 9.48
C ALA A 56 -1.27 -5.09 9.82
N ILE A 57 -0.13 -4.50 9.50
CA ILE A 57 1.17 -5.17 9.56
C ILE A 57 2.17 -4.43 10.43
N LEU A 58 2.40 -3.13 10.20
CA LEU A 58 3.52 -2.42 10.85
C LEU A 58 3.43 -2.38 12.36
N GLU A 59 2.24 -2.29 12.93
CA GLU A 59 2.07 -2.31 14.39
C GLU A 59 2.25 -3.71 14.99
N LYS A 60 2.16 -4.75 14.19
CA LYS A 60 2.18 -6.14 14.66
C LYS A 60 3.49 -6.86 14.41
N THR A 61 4.20 -6.51 13.34
CA THR A 61 5.46 -7.18 13.01
C THR A 61 6.59 -6.70 13.89
N LYS A 62 7.52 -7.62 14.19
CA LYS A 62 8.77 -7.30 14.88
C LYS A 62 9.93 -7.11 13.90
N ASP A 63 9.74 -7.45 12.64
CA ASP A 63 10.75 -7.34 11.59
C ASP A 63 10.65 -6.01 10.88
N ILE A 64 10.88 -4.92 11.63
CA ILE A 64 10.80 -3.58 11.08
C ILE A 64 12.02 -2.77 11.48
N ASN A 65 12.61 -2.09 10.50
CA ASN A 65 13.70 -1.15 10.71
C ASN A 65 13.28 0.20 10.19
N ALA A 66 13.59 1.25 10.94
CA ALA A 66 13.31 2.61 10.54
C ALA A 66 14.61 3.35 10.26
N ILE A 67 14.65 4.05 9.13
CA ILE A 67 15.78 4.89 8.73
C ILE A 67 15.28 6.33 8.67
N LYS A 68 15.97 7.22 9.39
CA LYS A 68 15.64 8.63 9.38
C LYS A 68 15.99 9.23 8.02
N LEU A 69 15.04 9.97 7.44
CA LEU A 69 15.23 10.65 6.16
C LEU A 69 15.44 12.14 6.44
N ASP A 70 16.67 12.63 6.21
CA ASP A 70 17.05 14.02 6.49
C ASP A 70 16.85 14.96 5.29
N ILE A 71 16.02 14.57 4.34
CA ILE A 71 15.68 15.42 3.19
C ILE A 71 14.19 15.77 3.22
N PRO A 72 13.81 16.92 2.65
CA PRO A 72 12.38 17.24 2.53
C PRO A 72 11.65 16.18 1.72
N TRP A 73 10.54 15.67 2.26
CA TRP A 73 9.77 14.63 1.60
C TRP A 73 8.28 14.81 1.89
N SER A 74 7.45 14.52 0.89
CA SER A 74 6.01 14.49 1.02
C SER A 74 5.43 13.43 0.09
N ASP A 75 4.38 12.74 0.54
CA ASP A 75 3.65 11.78 -0.28
C ASP A 75 2.61 12.44 -1.19
N LEU A 76 2.47 13.77 -1.10
CA LEU A 76 1.48 14.55 -1.85
C LEU A 76 0.05 14.02 -1.68
N GLY A 77 -0.26 13.48 -0.50
CA GLY A 77 -1.55 12.87 -0.21
C GLY A 77 -2.71 13.83 -0.06
N SER A 78 -2.47 15.14 -0.14
CA SER A 78 -3.51 16.15 -0.02
C SER A 78 -3.26 17.32 -0.98
N TRP A 79 -4.33 18.05 -1.33
CA TRP A 79 -4.22 19.25 -2.15
C TRP A 79 -3.34 20.31 -1.50
N LYS A 80 -3.33 20.38 -0.18
CA LYS A 80 -2.48 21.32 0.56
C LYS A 80 -1.00 21.07 0.28
N GLU A 81 -0.57 19.82 0.27
CA GLU A 81 0.81 19.45 -0.02
C GLU A 81 1.19 19.72 -1.46
N ILE A 82 0.25 19.45 -2.38
CA ILE A 82 0.44 19.75 -3.81
C ILE A 82 0.60 21.25 -4.01
N CYS A 83 -0.23 22.06 -3.37
CA CYS A 83 -0.15 23.53 -3.44
C CYS A 83 1.18 24.07 -2.88
N LYS A 84 1.69 23.48 -1.80
CA LYS A 84 3.00 23.86 -1.26
C LYS A 84 4.13 23.61 -2.26
N MET A 85 4.12 22.45 -2.92
CA MET A 85 5.12 22.16 -3.96
C MET A 85 5.02 23.12 -5.12
N TYR A 86 3.81 23.39 -5.58
CA TYR A 86 3.57 24.35 -6.66
C TYR A 86 4.03 25.74 -6.29
N GLY A 87 3.75 26.17 -5.06
CA GLY A 87 4.21 27.46 -4.54
C GLY A 87 5.72 27.61 -4.51
N ARG A 88 6.44 26.55 -4.16
CA ARG A 88 7.91 26.54 -4.18
C ARG A 88 8.49 26.67 -5.59
N ASN A 89 7.82 26.10 -6.58
CA ASN A 89 8.28 26.09 -7.96
C ASN A 89 7.76 27.29 -8.76
N LYS A 90 6.77 27.99 -8.25
CA LYS A 90 6.11 29.10 -8.94
C LYS A 90 7.08 30.25 -9.27
N GLN A 91 8.12 30.42 -8.48
CA GLN A 91 9.12 31.46 -8.70
C GLN A 91 10.10 31.14 -9.84
N LYS A 92 10.10 29.91 -10.34
CA LYS A 92 10.95 29.45 -11.44
C LYS A 92 10.30 29.65 -12.81
N TYR A 93 9.05 29.98 -12.82
CA TYR A 93 8.25 30.20 -14.01
C TYR A 93 7.63 31.58 -13.96
#